data_fd603ce4b3c3b05d8ad87a76f8d9ec3a
#
_entry.id   fd603ce4b3c3b05d8ad87a76f8d9ec3a
#
_cell.length_a   1.000
_cell.length_b   1.000
_cell.length_c   1.000
_cell.angle_alpha   90.00
_cell.angle_beta   90.00
_cell.angle_gamma   90.00
#
_symmetry.space_group_name_H-M   'P 1'
#
loop_
_entity.id
_entity.type
_entity.pdbx_description
1 polymer ?
#
loop_
_entity_poly.entity_id
_entity_poly.type
_entity_poly.pdbx_seq_one_letter_code
_entity_poly.pdbx_strand_id
1 'polypeptide(L)'
;MKTQLETSIHQWLQAAYKTADVIAVKYKKNQSWYSLSFKEYLRAITHIQFILKDHNINPKQKVAIMSNTRWEWAAIDVATLAQGSILVPIYPNLSDDDVSYILNHCEADILFVDSAKTHEQFERVKKNLDKPMTCLIIDDYDFTQSNVPDAEIESMITNCQKLEFDDPITIIYTSGTTGKPKGVLLQQKALVSEVHEAFSLFEIAHTDSSLAFLPFAHVMGRVEHWGGLYRLCQVAYAESVDQLKVNLVEIKPSFLIAVPRIFEKVYAGILTKVETSVLQKKVFFKALDIAKEMQYYRDTNQAAPITTALAYEVLAKAVFTPIKKAFGGQLRFAISGGAPLSKELGQFFANLGIKVLEGYGLTETFAAITVNTEQNWQLGTVGRPLSDVEIKFDTDGEILVRSHKILKEYYKNPEATKEAFDSEGFFRTGDIGEFDQKGYLKITDRKKDLIKTAGGKYVAPQKLEGLLKKEPSIAQVLICGDQKKFITAILTVENLSVDATSEQKQSLLNKLTEHVQKINSELASFESIKKFEVVFETWSVDNGCLTPSMKVKRKFVQKRYEHLINQMYEE
;
A
#
# COMPACT_ATOMS: atom_id res chain seq x y z
N MET A 1 -20.75 4.35 -21.13
CA MET A 1 -21.70 3.50 -20.37
C MET A 1 -22.01 4.17 -19.04
N LYS A 2 -23.27 4.48 -18.75
CA LYS A 2 -23.69 4.88 -17.40
C LYS A 2 -23.96 3.59 -16.63
N THR A 3 -22.93 2.99 -16.06
CA THR A 3 -23.11 2.02 -14.97
C THR A 3 -23.61 2.83 -13.78
N GLN A 4 -24.89 2.71 -13.47
CA GLN A 4 -25.45 3.30 -12.27
C GLN A 4 -24.77 2.59 -11.09
N LEU A 5 -24.12 3.33 -10.19
CA LEU A 5 -23.54 2.74 -8.98
C LEU A 5 -24.68 2.09 -8.18
N GLU A 6 -24.58 0.78 -7.98
CA GLU A 6 -25.65 -0.05 -7.39
C GLU A 6 -25.72 0.06 -5.86
N THR A 7 -24.76 0.75 -5.24
CA THR A 7 -24.63 0.84 -3.79
C THR A 7 -24.17 2.22 -3.33
N SER A 8 -24.31 2.51 -2.03
CA SER A 8 -23.94 3.80 -1.43
C SER A 8 -23.45 3.61 0.01
N ILE A 9 -22.77 4.63 0.55
CA ILE A 9 -22.35 4.67 1.96
C ILE A 9 -23.57 4.50 2.88
N HIS A 10 -24.68 5.15 2.57
CA HIS A 10 -25.93 4.99 3.32
C HIS A 10 -26.34 3.51 3.46
N GLN A 11 -26.36 2.76 2.35
CA GLN A 11 -26.74 1.34 2.36
C GLN A 11 -25.78 0.49 3.18
N TRP A 12 -24.47 0.80 3.15
CA TRP A 12 -23.47 0.09 3.95
C TRP A 12 -23.66 0.32 5.45
N LEU A 13 -23.88 1.57 5.86
CA LEU A 13 -24.16 1.92 7.26
C LEU A 13 -25.48 1.32 7.73
N GLN A 14 -26.50 1.28 6.88
CA GLN A 14 -27.78 0.65 7.19
C GLN A 14 -27.63 -0.88 7.36
N ALA A 15 -26.84 -1.53 6.51
CA ALA A 15 -26.54 -2.95 6.64
C ALA A 15 -25.76 -3.25 7.92
N ALA A 16 -24.77 -2.42 8.26
CA ALA A 16 -24.00 -2.52 9.51
C ALA A 16 -24.92 -2.37 10.74
N TYR A 17 -25.85 -1.44 10.72
CA TYR A 17 -26.82 -1.26 11.82
C TYR A 17 -27.75 -2.47 11.99
N LYS A 18 -28.18 -3.08 10.88
CA LYS A 18 -28.99 -4.31 10.91
C LYS A 18 -28.20 -5.54 11.39
N THR A 19 -26.88 -5.53 11.29
CA THR A 19 -25.99 -6.61 11.69
C THR A 19 -25.30 -6.27 13.03
N ALA A 20 -26.04 -5.65 13.92
CA ALA A 20 -25.59 -4.96 15.12
C ALA A 20 -24.59 -5.72 16.02
N ASP A 21 -24.77 -7.02 16.19
CA ASP A 21 -24.02 -7.84 17.15
C ASP A 21 -22.74 -8.48 16.57
N VAL A 22 -22.53 -8.38 15.24
CA VAL A 22 -21.30 -8.88 14.60
C VAL A 22 -20.13 -7.97 14.94
N ILE A 23 -18.98 -8.58 15.23
CA ILE A 23 -17.75 -7.83 15.53
C ILE A 23 -17.27 -7.10 14.27
N ALA A 24 -17.23 -5.78 14.34
CA ALA A 24 -16.72 -4.91 13.31
C ALA A 24 -15.23 -4.63 13.45
N VAL A 25 -14.81 -4.38 14.69
CA VAL A 25 -13.48 -3.85 15.03
C VAL A 25 -12.82 -4.72 16.07
N LYS A 26 -11.51 -4.99 15.88
CA LYS A 26 -10.63 -5.43 16.97
C LYS A 26 -9.44 -4.51 17.09
N TYR A 27 -9.08 -4.16 18.31
CA TYR A 27 -7.92 -3.31 18.60
C TYR A 27 -7.25 -3.77 19.88
N LYS A 28 -5.96 -3.45 20.04
CA LYS A 28 -5.19 -3.86 21.22
C LYS A 28 -4.92 -2.65 22.13
N LYS A 29 -5.21 -2.81 23.41
CA LYS A 29 -4.92 -1.81 24.46
C LYS A 29 -4.37 -2.55 25.66
N ASN A 30 -3.28 -2.07 26.25
CA ASN A 30 -2.63 -2.69 27.42
C ASN A 30 -2.39 -4.21 27.23
N GLN A 31 -1.84 -4.59 26.07
CA GLN A 31 -1.52 -5.96 25.68
C GLN A 31 -2.74 -6.91 25.54
N SER A 32 -3.96 -6.42 25.64
CA SER A 32 -5.18 -7.20 25.49
C SER A 32 -5.98 -6.76 24.27
N TRP A 33 -6.58 -7.73 23.55
CA TRP A 33 -7.47 -7.43 22.45
C TRP A 33 -8.88 -7.12 22.93
N TYR A 34 -9.43 -6.02 22.46
CA TYR A 34 -10.80 -5.60 22.64
C TYR A 34 -11.55 -5.66 21.32
N SER A 35 -12.86 -5.75 21.39
CA SER A 35 -13.74 -5.81 20.22
C SER A 35 -14.86 -4.82 20.35
N LEU A 36 -15.28 -4.27 19.21
CA LEU A 36 -16.51 -3.49 19.07
C LEU A 36 -17.41 -4.21 18.04
N SER A 37 -18.66 -4.39 18.39
CA SER A 37 -19.70 -4.79 17.44
C SER A 37 -20.00 -3.66 16.45
N PHE A 38 -20.70 -3.94 15.34
CA PHE A 38 -21.12 -2.87 14.42
C PHE A 38 -21.96 -1.80 15.13
N LYS A 39 -22.81 -2.19 16.06
CA LYS A 39 -23.60 -1.23 16.84
C LYS A 39 -22.73 -0.31 17.69
N GLU A 40 -21.75 -0.84 18.41
CA GLU A 40 -20.81 -0.04 19.21
C GLU A 40 -19.94 0.85 18.33
N TYR A 41 -19.50 0.33 17.19
CA TYR A 41 -18.73 1.11 16.23
C TYR A 41 -19.53 2.27 15.64
N LEU A 42 -20.80 2.05 15.28
CA LEU A 42 -21.71 3.12 14.80
C LEU A 42 -22.00 4.16 15.89
N ARG A 43 -22.10 3.76 17.17
CA ARG A 43 -22.18 4.69 18.29
C ARG A 43 -20.97 5.60 18.38
N ALA A 44 -19.77 5.03 18.28
CA ALA A 44 -18.52 5.79 18.27
C ALA A 44 -18.48 6.79 17.10
N ILE A 45 -18.88 6.36 15.90
CA ILE A 45 -18.97 7.22 14.71
C ILE A 45 -19.95 8.39 14.96
N THR A 46 -21.13 8.11 15.50
CA THR A 46 -22.15 9.15 15.81
C THR A 46 -21.67 10.11 16.88
N HIS A 47 -20.95 9.60 17.90
CA HIS A 47 -20.32 10.45 18.92
C HIS A 47 -19.28 11.41 18.31
N ILE A 48 -18.46 10.94 17.38
CA ILE A 48 -17.50 11.78 16.66
C ILE A 48 -18.24 12.88 15.87
N GLN A 49 -19.39 12.57 15.27
CA GLN A 49 -20.19 13.63 14.60
C GLN A 49 -20.70 14.68 15.58
N PHE A 50 -21.05 14.33 16.82
CA PHE A 50 -21.40 15.36 17.83
C PHE A 50 -20.20 16.25 18.13
N ILE A 51 -19.01 15.67 18.29
CA ILE A 51 -17.79 16.46 18.48
C ILE A 51 -17.55 17.40 17.30
N LEU A 52 -17.72 16.94 16.06
CA LEU A 52 -17.59 17.80 14.88
C LEU A 52 -18.62 18.93 14.87
N LYS A 53 -19.88 18.65 15.25
CA LYS A 53 -20.94 19.67 15.36
C LYS A 53 -20.66 20.68 16.48
N ASP A 54 -20.17 20.23 17.64
CA ASP A 54 -19.84 21.11 18.77
C ASP A 54 -18.68 22.08 18.41
N HIS A 55 -17.82 21.66 17.46
CA HIS A 55 -16.80 22.52 16.88
C HIS A 55 -17.24 23.27 15.62
N ASN A 56 -18.57 23.32 15.34
CA ASN A 56 -19.19 24.00 14.20
C ASN A 56 -18.68 23.53 12.84
N ILE A 57 -18.30 22.25 12.71
CA ILE A 57 -17.93 21.67 11.43
C ILE A 57 -19.20 21.31 10.66
N ASN A 58 -19.39 21.95 9.51
CA ASN A 58 -20.54 21.79 8.62
C ASN A 58 -20.15 20.96 7.37
N PRO A 59 -21.13 20.47 6.59
CA PRO A 59 -20.85 19.82 5.29
C PRO A 59 -19.93 20.66 4.41
N LYS A 60 -19.06 19.98 3.65
CA LYS A 60 -18.02 20.54 2.76
C LYS A 60 -16.84 21.22 3.47
N GLN A 61 -16.85 21.36 4.79
CA GLN A 61 -15.66 21.78 5.53
C GLN A 61 -14.64 20.66 5.62
N LYS A 62 -13.37 21.01 5.88
CA LYS A 62 -12.25 20.08 5.83
C LYS A 62 -11.83 19.67 7.24
N VAL A 63 -11.92 18.37 7.48
CA VAL A 63 -11.44 17.72 8.70
C VAL A 63 -10.09 17.09 8.39
N ALA A 64 -9.02 17.64 8.96
CA ALA A 64 -7.69 17.05 8.83
C ALA A 64 -7.49 15.99 9.92
N ILE A 65 -6.73 14.94 9.59
CA ILE A 65 -6.34 13.90 10.54
C ILE A 65 -4.87 13.53 10.34
N MET A 66 -4.06 13.67 11.40
CA MET A 66 -2.65 13.31 11.43
C MET A 66 -2.43 12.25 12.50
N SER A 67 -2.52 10.98 12.11
CA SER A 67 -2.52 9.86 13.03
C SER A 67 -1.98 8.59 12.35
N ASN A 68 -1.39 7.71 13.17
CA ASN A 68 -1.10 6.35 12.78
C ASN A 68 -2.40 5.57 12.53
N THR A 69 -2.27 4.38 11.92
CA THR A 69 -3.39 3.48 11.65
C THR A 69 -3.97 2.97 12.96
N ARG A 70 -5.24 3.29 13.20
CA ARG A 70 -6.01 2.88 14.39
C ARG A 70 -7.51 2.93 14.09
N TRP A 71 -8.32 2.22 14.88
CA TRP A 71 -9.75 2.11 14.60
C TRP A 71 -10.49 3.47 14.74
N GLU A 72 -10.03 4.35 15.62
CA GLU A 72 -10.60 5.68 15.82
C GLU A 72 -10.36 6.56 14.59
N TRP A 73 -9.24 6.38 13.90
CA TRP A 73 -9.00 7.01 12.60
C TRP A 73 -10.08 6.62 11.60
N ALA A 74 -10.39 5.32 11.50
CA ALA A 74 -11.43 4.82 10.61
C ALA A 74 -12.82 5.34 11.01
N ALA A 75 -13.11 5.42 12.31
CA ALA A 75 -14.35 5.99 12.81
C ALA A 75 -14.49 7.48 12.46
N ILE A 76 -13.40 8.27 12.58
CA ILE A 76 -13.36 9.69 12.18
C ILE A 76 -13.57 9.84 10.67
N ASP A 77 -12.99 8.96 9.85
CA ASP A 77 -13.22 8.96 8.39
C ASP A 77 -14.70 8.77 8.07
N VAL A 78 -15.32 7.71 8.62
CA VAL A 78 -16.75 7.44 8.39
C VAL A 78 -17.63 8.58 8.91
N ALA A 79 -17.36 9.12 10.11
CA ALA A 79 -18.10 10.22 10.69
C ALA A 79 -18.03 11.50 9.83
N THR A 80 -16.83 11.81 9.34
CA THR A 80 -16.58 12.98 8.47
C THR A 80 -17.36 12.86 7.15
N LEU A 81 -17.28 11.71 6.50
CA LEU A 81 -17.96 11.47 5.23
C LEU A 81 -19.47 11.42 5.41
N ALA A 82 -19.96 10.73 6.45
CA ALA A 82 -21.38 10.63 6.74
C ALA A 82 -22.03 11.99 7.05
N GLN A 83 -21.25 12.97 7.49
CA GLN A 83 -21.69 14.36 7.68
C GLN A 83 -21.64 15.19 6.38
N GLY A 84 -21.01 14.69 5.31
CA GLY A 84 -20.77 15.41 4.07
C GLY A 84 -19.58 16.36 4.13
N SER A 85 -18.68 16.18 5.08
CA SER A 85 -17.42 16.92 5.22
C SER A 85 -16.29 16.23 4.45
N ILE A 86 -15.18 16.94 4.22
CA ILE A 86 -14.05 16.47 3.41
C ILE A 86 -12.91 16.06 4.32
N LEU A 87 -12.49 14.78 4.28
CA LEU A 87 -11.34 14.31 5.05
C LEU A 87 -10.02 14.68 4.37
N VAL A 88 -9.07 15.21 5.14
CA VAL A 88 -7.69 15.48 4.69
C VAL A 88 -6.72 14.64 5.53
N PRO A 89 -6.34 13.45 5.06
CA PRO A 89 -5.40 12.60 5.76
C PRO A 89 -3.97 13.11 5.62
N ILE A 90 -3.24 13.15 6.74
CA ILE A 90 -1.85 13.60 6.83
C ILE A 90 -1.01 12.49 7.47
N TYR A 91 0.13 12.18 6.87
CA TYR A 91 1.07 11.24 7.49
C TYR A 91 1.74 11.87 8.74
N PRO A 92 1.78 11.17 9.88
CA PRO A 92 2.33 11.73 11.12
C PRO A 92 3.86 11.91 11.11
N ASN A 93 4.54 11.38 10.10
CA ASN A 93 5.98 11.47 9.93
C ASN A 93 6.41 12.46 8.81
N LEU A 94 5.53 13.38 8.41
CA LEU A 94 5.89 14.47 7.52
C LEU A 94 6.69 15.54 8.26
N SER A 95 7.47 16.34 7.50
CA SER A 95 8.16 17.50 8.04
C SER A 95 7.17 18.57 8.53
N ASP A 96 7.59 19.41 9.46
CA ASP A 96 6.78 20.54 9.93
C ASP A 96 6.39 21.49 8.79
N ASP A 97 7.26 21.67 7.78
CA ASP A 97 6.99 22.49 6.59
C ASP A 97 5.90 21.86 5.71
N ASP A 98 5.96 20.55 5.50
CA ASP A 98 4.93 19.84 4.71
C ASP A 98 3.59 19.84 5.42
N VAL A 99 3.56 19.65 6.75
CA VAL A 99 2.33 19.71 7.55
C VAL A 99 1.71 21.11 7.48
N SER A 100 2.52 22.17 7.71
CA SER A 100 2.07 23.55 7.61
C SER A 100 1.51 23.86 6.23
N TYR A 101 2.23 23.43 5.18
CA TYR A 101 1.78 23.61 3.79
C TYR A 101 0.44 22.93 3.52
N ILE A 102 0.28 21.66 3.93
CA ILE A 102 -0.96 20.91 3.70
C ILE A 102 -2.14 21.58 4.40
N LEU A 103 -2.00 21.94 5.68
CA LEU A 103 -3.07 22.55 6.47
C LEU A 103 -3.50 23.90 5.90
N ASN A 104 -2.56 24.75 5.47
CA ASN A 104 -2.87 26.04 4.83
C ASN A 104 -3.47 25.85 3.45
N HIS A 105 -2.88 24.97 2.61
CA HIS A 105 -3.34 24.78 1.24
C HIS A 105 -4.75 24.17 1.17
N CYS A 106 -5.08 23.20 2.03
CA CYS A 106 -6.42 22.64 2.09
C CYS A 106 -7.39 23.53 2.87
N GLU A 107 -6.91 24.54 3.62
CA GLU A 107 -7.74 25.37 4.49
C GLU A 107 -8.52 24.53 5.50
N ALA A 108 -7.83 23.61 6.18
CA ALA A 108 -8.45 22.74 7.17
C ALA A 108 -9.17 23.55 8.27
N ASP A 109 -10.32 23.07 8.71
CA ASP A 109 -11.14 23.73 9.71
C ASP A 109 -10.87 23.20 11.12
N ILE A 110 -10.52 21.91 11.21
CA ILE A 110 -10.16 21.20 12.45
C ILE A 110 -9.11 20.15 12.14
N LEU A 111 -8.25 19.84 13.12
CA LEU A 111 -7.24 18.78 13.04
C LEU A 111 -7.45 17.78 14.18
N PHE A 112 -7.51 16.48 13.84
CA PHE A 112 -7.32 15.38 14.79
C PHE A 112 -5.88 14.90 14.76
N VAL A 113 -5.29 14.69 15.94
CA VAL A 113 -3.95 14.05 16.10
C VAL A 113 -4.06 12.84 17.02
N ASP A 114 -3.19 11.84 16.83
CA ASP A 114 -3.33 10.59 17.59
C ASP A 114 -2.94 10.74 19.07
N SER A 115 -1.92 11.53 19.40
CA SER A 115 -1.27 11.54 20.69
C SER A 115 -0.68 12.89 21.05
N ALA A 116 -0.25 13.04 22.28
CA ALA A 116 0.49 14.23 22.75
C ALA A 116 1.73 14.52 21.88
N LYS A 117 2.43 13.50 21.40
CA LYS A 117 3.61 13.67 20.52
C LYS A 117 3.27 14.34 19.19
N THR A 118 2.19 13.92 18.52
CA THR A 118 1.73 14.56 17.29
C THR A 118 1.11 15.93 17.54
N HIS A 119 0.52 16.14 18.72
CA HIS A 119 0.07 17.45 19.16
C HIS A 119 1.25 18.43 19.36
N GLU A 120 2.37 18.00 19.90
CA GLU A 120 3.59 18.82 19.97
C GLU A 120 4.06 19.25 18.56
N GLN A 121 3.95 18.40 17.56
CA GLN A 121 4.22 18.78 16.18
C GLN A 121 3.25 19.86 15.70
N PHE A 122 1.96 19.72 15.96
CA PHE A 122 0.98 20.76 15.66
C PHE A 122 1.33 22.10 16.32
N GLU A 123 1.70 22.13 17.61
CA GLU A 123 2.07 23.35 18.31
C GLU A 123 3.31 24.05 17.69
N ARG A 124 4.26 23.27 17.12
CA ARG A 124 5.37 23.86 16.36
C ARG A 124 4.94 24.51 15.05
N VAL A 125 4.00 23.87 14.32
CA VAL A 125 3.54 24.38 13.01
C VAL A 125 2.45 25.44 13.13
N LYS A 126 1.72 25.49 14.23
CA LYS A 126 0.58 26.38 14.48
C LYS A 126 0.86 27.86 14.20
N LYS A 127 2.06 28.33 14.51
CA LYS A 127 2.51 29.70 14.25
C LYS A 127 2.66 30.03 12.76
N ASN A 128 2.73 29.02 11.90
CA ASN A 128 2.87 29.16 10.45
C ASN A 128 1.53 28.98 9.73
N LEU A 129 0.42 28.82 10.47
CA LEU A 129 -0.91 28.67 9.89
C LEU A 129 -1.54 30.03 9.56
N ASP A 130 -2.18 30.11 8.40
CA ASP A 130 -2.84 31.34 7.90
C ASP A 130 -4.08 31.70 8.72
N LYS A 131 -4.70 30.72 9.40
CA LYS A 131 -5.87 30.91 10.27
C LYS A 131 -5.73 30.09 11.57
N PRO A 132 -6.35 30.56 12.69
CA PRO A 132 -6.46 29.77 13.90
C PRO A 132 -7.16 28.44 13.61
N MET A 133 -6.70 27.34 14.20
CA MET A 133 -7.25 26.01 14.03
C MET A 133 -7.38 25.29 15.37
N THR A 134 -8.50 24.61 15.58
CA THR A 134 -8.68 23.69 16.69
C THR A 134 -7.95 22.38 16.41
N CYS A 135 -7.20 21.88 17.40
CA CYS A 135 -6.57 20.58 17.35
C CYS A 135 -7.10 19.71 18.49
N LEU A 136 -7.58 18.52 18.15
CA LEU A 136 -8.12 17.55 19.08
C LEU A 136 -7.19 16.33 19.17
N ILE A 137 -6.90 15.88 20.38
CA ILE A 137 -6.07 14.69 20.61
C ILE A 137 -7.00 13.49 20.75
N ILE A 138 -6.86 12.50 19.86
CA ILE A 138 -7.72 11.30 19.83
C ILE A 138 -7.62 10.53 21.16
N ASP A 139 -6.42 10.46 21.77
CA ASP A 139 -6.20 9.77 23.04
C ASP A 139 -6.93 10.41 24.24
N ASP A 140 -7.40 11.65 24.12
CA ASP A 140 -8.18 12.33 25.18
C ASP A 140 -9.65 11.88 25.20
N TYR A 141 -10.10 11.09 24.20
CA TYR A 141 -11.47 10.61 24.09
C TYR A 141 -11.57 9.10 24.28
N ASP A 142 -12.56 8.66 25.03
CA ASP A 142 -12.96 7.24 25.06
C ASP A 142 -14.26 7.06 24.25
N PHE A 143 -14.11 6.82 22.95
CA PHE A 143 -15.25 6.62 22.06
C PHE A 143 -16.03 5.33 22.35
N THR A 144 -15.47 4.39 23.14
CA THR A 144 -16.12 3.13 23.50
C THR A 144 -17.16 3.32 24.61
N GLN A 145 -17.05 4.39 25.40
CA GLN A 145 -17.98 4.72 26.50
C GLN A 145 -19.12 5.64 26.07
N SER A 146 -19.41 5.68 24.76
CA SER A 146 -20.43 6.56 24.21
C SER A 146 -21.86 6.12 24.58
N ASN A 147 -22.64 7.04 25.16
CA ASN A 147 -24.05 6.85 25.49
C ASN A 147 -24.99 7.38 24.39
N VAL A 148 -24.57 7.35 23.13
CA VAL A 148 -25.39 7.80 22.00
C VAL A 148 -26.62 6.88 21.86
N PRO A 149 -27.85 7.47 21.88
CA PRO A 149 -29.09 6.71 21.67
C PRO A 149 -29.17 6.12 20.26
N ASP A 150 -29.84 4.99 20.09
CA ASP A 150 -30.03 4.32 18.80
C ASP A 150 -30.73 5.26 17.78
N ALA A 151 -31.65 6.11 18.21
CA ALA A 151 -32.32 7.10 17.37
C ALA A 151 -31.34 8.09 16.70
N GLU A 152 -30.24 8.43 17.35
CA GLU A 152 -29.21 9.31 16.78
C GLU A 152 -28.37 8.58 15.73
N ILE A 153 -28.12 7.27 15.94
CA ILE A 153 -27.48 6.42 14.93
C ILE A 153 -28.36 6.34 13.68
N GLU A 154 -29.64 6.08 13.85
CA GLU A 154 -30.61 6.05 12.74
C GLU A 154 -30.71 7.40 12.01
N SER A 155 -30.71 8.50 12.76
CA SER A 155 -30.66 9.85 12.21
C SER A 155 -29.39 10.10 11.39
N MET A 156 -28.22 9.70 11.89
CA MET A 156 -26.95 9.78 11.18
C MET A 156 -27.02 9.01 9.86
N ILE A 157 -27.47 7.75 9.89
CA ILE A 157 -27.61 6.90 8.71
C ILE A 157 -28.58 7.53 7.70
N THR A 158 -29.74 8.01 8.16
CA THR A 158 -30.74 8.66 7.30
C THR A 158 -30.18 9.92 6.62
N ASN A 159 -29.38 10.72 7.33
CA ASN A 159 -28.77 11.92 6.77
C ASN A 159 -27.77 11.59 5.64
N CYS A 160 -27.13 10.41 5.65
CA CYS A 160 -26.26 9.97 4.56
C CYS A 160 -26.99 9.80 3.22
N GLN A 161 -28.33 9.71 3.19
CA GLN A 161 -29.11 9.69 1.94
C GLN A 161 -29.00 11.00 1.14
N LYS A 162 -28.62 12.10 1.79
CA LYS A 162 -28.46 13.41 1.15
C LYS A 162 -27.13 13.58 0.44
N LEU A 163 -26.21 12.63 0.63
CA LEU A 163 -24.89 12.65 -0.01
C LEU A 163 -25.02 12.27 -1.47
N GLU A 164 -24.42 13.07 -2.34
CA GLU A 164 -24.40 12.83 -3.78
C GLU A 164 -23.09 12.15 -4.20
N PHE A 165 -23.14 11.34 -5.26
CA PHE A 165 -21.96 10.66 -5.79
C PHE A 165 -20.85 11.61 -6.24
N ASP A 166 -21.21 12.82 -6.65
CA ASP A 166 -20.26 13.85 -7.07
C ASP A 166 -19.76 14.75 -5.93
N ASP A 167 -20.23 14.54 -4.70
CA ASP A 167 -19.70 15.26 -3.54
C ASP A 167 -18.22 14.93 -3.31
N PRO A 168 -17.39 15.96 -3.04
CA PRO A 168 -16.00 15.75 -2.65
C PRO A 168 -15.94 15.14 -1.24
N ILE A 169 -15.15 14.09 -1.08
CA ILE A 169 -15.02 13.38 0.21
C ILE A 169 -13.62 13.46 0.81
N THR A 170 -12.60 13.69 -0.01
CA THR A 170 -11.24 13.71 0.52
C THR A 170 -10.27 14.46 -0.40
N ILE A 171 -9.22 15.04 0.22
CA ILE A 171 -8.06 15.59 -0.46
C ILE A 171 -6.84 14.86 0.06
N ILE A 172 -6.24 14.00 -0.78
CA ILE A 172 -5.06 13.22 -0.41
C ILE A 172 -3.82 13.86 -1.04
N TYR A 173 -2.84 14.21 -0.22
CA TYR A 173 -1.62 14.83 -0.70
C TYR A 173 -0.58 13.80 -1.12
N THR A 174 -0.15 13.90 -2.37
CA THR A 174 0.89 13.04 -2.94
C THR A 174 2.19 13.81 -3.09
N SER A 175 3.31 13.18 -2.74
CA SER A 175 4.65 13.74 -2.96
C SER A 175 4.93 13.81 -4.46
N GLY A 176 4.81 14.99 -5.06
CA GLY A 176 5.22 15.24 -6.43
C GLY A 176 6.73 15.04 -6.62
N THR A 177 7.15 14.58 -7.80
CA THR A 177 8.58 14.39 -8.12
C THR A 177 9.35 15.71 -8.24
N THR A 178 8.67 16.86 -8.22
CA THR A 178 9.26 18.16 -8.62
C THR A 178 8.98 19.34 -7.69
N GLY A 179 8.36 19.14 -6.52
CA GLY A 179 8.01 20.28 -5.68
C GLY A 179 7.12 19.94 -4.49
N LYS A 180 6.30 20.90 -4.06
CA LYS A 180 5.34 20.74 -2.98
C LYS A 180 4.31 19.65 -3.31
N PRO A 181 3.78 18.94 -2.28
CA PRO A 181 2.75 17.91 -2.48
C PRO A 181 1.51 18.45 -3.21
N LYS A 182 0.94 17.65 -4.12
CA LYS A 182 -0.32 17.98 -4.81
C LYS A 182 -1.48 17.32 -4.08
N GLY A 183 -2.55 18.08 -3.84
CA GLY A 183 -3.79 17.57 -3.26
C GLY A 183 -4.66 16.90 -4.33
N VAL A 184 -4.89 15.62 -4.23
CA VAL A 184 -5.80 14.84 -5.10
C VAL A 184 -7.20 14.93 -4.53
N LEU A 185 -8.11 15.66 -5.18
CA LEU A 185 -9.51 15.78 -4.78
C LEU A 185 -10.32 14.62 -5.36
N LEU A 186 -10.89 13.81 -4.48
CA LEU A 186 -11.68 12.64 -4.85
C LEU A 186 -13.14 12.78 -4.40
N GLN A 187 -14.05 12.21 -5.19
CA GLN A 187 -15.50 12.27 -4.97
C GLN A 187 -16.01 10.95 -4.37
N GLN A 188 -17.22 10.97 -3.78
CA GLN A 188 -17.85 9.79 -3.18
C GLN A 188 -17.95 8.63 -4.17
N LYS A 189 -18.26 8.88 -5.43
CA LYS A 189 -18.30 7.83 -6.47
C LYS A 189 -17.01 7.06 -6.59
N ALA A 190 -15.86 7.70 -6.35
CA ALA A 190 -14.57 7.04 -6.42
C ALA A 190 -14.39 5.99 -5.30
N LEU A 191 -14.77 6.36 -4.07
CA LEU A 191 -14.75 5.43 -2.92
C LEU A 191 -15.76 4.29 -3.13
N VAL A 192 -17.00 4.64 -3.50
CA VAL A 192 -18.07 3.63 -3.63
C VAL A 192 -17.76 2.64 -4.75
N SER A 193 -17.29 3.13 -5.91
CA SER A 193 -16.89 2.28 -7.03
C SER A 193 -15.72 1.38 -6.63
N GLU A 194 -14.66 1.93 -6.01
CA GLU A 194 -13.49 1.14 -5.59
C GLU A 194 -13.86 0.02 -4.63
N VAL A 195 -14.58 0.35 -3.55
CA VAL A 195 -14.93 -0.63 -2.53
C VAL A 195 -15.86 -1.70 -3.09
N HIS A 196 -16.89 -1.29 -3.85
CA HIS A 196 -17.82 -2.23 -4.47
C HIS A 196 -17.12 -3.15 -5.46
N GLU A 197 -16.39 -2.59 -6.43
CA GLU A 197 -15.71 -3.33 -7.48
C GLU A 197 -14.64 -4.28 -6.91
N ALA A 198 -13.72 -3.75 -6.09
CA ALA A 198 -12.60 -4.54 -5.58
C ALA A 198 -13.07 -5.65 -4.64
N PHE A 199 -13.94 -5.32 -3.66
CA PHE A 199 -14.35 -6.31 -2.66
C PHE A 199 -15.41 -7.30 -3.16
N SER A 200 -16.14 -7.01 -4.23
CA SER A 200 -17.07 -7.97 -4.85
C SER A 200 -16.36 -9.10 -5.60
N LEU A 201 -15.09 -8.92 -5.96
CA LEU A 201 -14.29 -9.93 -6.65
C LEU A 201 -13.78 -11.05 -5.73
N PHE A 202 -13.87 -10.86 -4.42
CA PHE A 202 -13.39 -11.83 -3.43
C PHE A 202 -14.53 -12.40 -2.62
N GLU A 203 -14.43 -13.69 -2.30
CA GLU A 203 -15.38 -14.36 -1.42
C GLU A 203 -15.09 -14.01 0.04
N ILE A 204 -15.45 -12.77 0.43
CA ILE A 204 -15.32 -12.27 1.81
C ILE A 204 -16.70 -12.31 2.47
N ALA A 205 -16.81 -13.06 3.57
CA ALA A 205 -18.00 -13.20 4.39
C ALA A 205 -17.86 -12.45 5.73
N HIS A 206 -18.94 -12.28 6.45
CA HIS A 206 -18.95 -11.67 7.79
C HIS A 206 -18.11 -12.43 8.84
N THR A 207 -17.77 -13.69 8.56
CA THR A 207 -16.88 -14.52 9.40
C THR A 207 -15.40 -14.29 9.10
N ASP A 208 -15.07 -13.58 8.01
CA ASP A 208 -13.70 -13.26 7.64
C ASP A 208 -13.15 -12.11 8.49
N SER A 209 -11.83 -12.04 8.52
CA SER A 209 -11.13 -10.97 9.23
C SER A 209 -9.88 -10.54 8.48
N SER A 210 -9.56 -9.24 8.57
CA SER A 210 -8.28 -8.68 8.14
C SER A 210 -7.51 -8.10 9.32
N LEU A 211 -6.23 -7.79 9.09
CA LEU A 211 -5.38 -7.05 10.03
C LEU A 211 -4.84 -5.81 9.33
N ALA A 212 -5.44 -4.66 9.63
CA ALA A 212 -5.05 -3.37 9.07
C ALA A 212 -3.80 -2.82 9.77
N PHE A 213 -2.79 -2.48 8.99
CA PHE A 213 -1.53 -1.87 9.44
C PHE A 213 -0.98 -0.86 8.43
N LEU A 214 -1.54 -0.81 7.21
CA LEU A 214 -1.14 0.18 6.22
C LEU A 214 -1.61 1.57 6.65
N PRO A 215 -0.82 2.62 6.39
CA PRO A 215 -1.23 3.98 6.71
C PRO A 215 -2.55 4.36 6.04
N PHE A 216 -3.53 4.83 6.80
CA PHE A 216 -4.82 5.28 6.27
C PHE A 216 -4.73 6.64 5.54
N ALA A 217 -3.62 7.35 5.70
CA ALA A 217 -3.29 8.46 4.83
C ALA A 217 -3.01 8.02 3.36
N HIS A 218 -2.86 6.70 3.11
CA HIS A 218 -2.77 6.11 1.79
C HIS A 218 -4.08 5.42 1.41
N VAL A 219 -4.52 5.59 0.16
CA VAL A 219 -5.80 5.03 -0.35
C VAL A 219 -5.96 3.52 -0.09
N MET A 220 -4.89 2.74 -0.24
CA MET A 220 -4.98 1.27 -0.09
C MET A 220 -5.32 0.84 1.35
N GLY A 221 -4.73 1.49 2.37
CA GLY A 221 -5.12 1.25 3.77
C GLY A 221 -6.55 1.70 4.04
N ARG A 222 -6.94 2.85 3.48
CA ARG A 222 -8.28 3.40 3.65
C ARG A 222 -9.36 2.52 3.03
N VAL A 223 -9.12 1.94 1.86
CA VAL A 223 -10.04 1.01 1.20
C VAL A 223 -10.29 -0.25 2.05
N GLU A 224 -9.32 -0.70 2.86
CA GLU A 224 -9.45 -1.87 3.73
C GLU A 224 -10.58 -1.70 4.76
N HIS A 225 -10.59 -0.59 5.51
CA HIS A 225 -11.63 -0.40 6.52
C HIS A 225 -13.03 -0.17 5.91
N TRP A 226 -13.13 0.54 4.78
CA TRP A 226 -14.37 0.69 4.05
C TRP A 226 -14.88 -0.63 3.47
N GLY A 227 -13.95 -1.47 3.00
CA GLY A 227 -14.25 -2.83 2.54
C GLY A 227 -14.78 -3.72 3.67
N GLY A 228 -14.23 -3.58 4.89
CA GLY A 228 -14.76 -4.23 6.10
C GLY A 228 -16.20 -3.83 6.40
N LEU A 229 -16.51 -2.55 6.31
CA LEU A 229 -17.88 -2.03 6.46
C LEU A 229 -18.81 -2.54 5.36
N TYR A 230 -18.36 -2.53 4.11
CA TYR A 230 -19.14 -3.02 2.96
C TYR A 230 -19.45 -4.52 3.05
N ARG A 231 -18.47 -5.35 3.42
CA ARG A 231 -18.60 -6.82 3.52
C ARG A 231 -19.11 -7.30 4.88
N LEU A 232 -19.29 -6.36 5.81
CA LEU A 232 -19.70 -6.64 7.20
C LEU A 232 -18.76 -7.64 7.89
N CYS A 233 -17.47 -7.57 7.60
CA CYS A 233 -16.45 -8.43 8.19
C CYS A 233 -15.57 -7.67 9.18
N GLN A 234 -14.88 -8.42 10.02
CA GLN A 234 -14.03 -7.86 11.07
C GLN A 234 -12.75 -7.25 10.49
N VAL A 235 -12.44 -6.03 10.90
CA VAL A 235 -11.12 -5.41 10.71
C VAL A 235 -10.42 -5.31 12.06
N ALA A 236 -9.28 -5.99 12.21
CA ALA A 236 -8.40 -5.83 13.36
C ALA A 236 -7.33 -4.77 13.03
N TYR A 237 -6.93 -3.99 14.02
CA TYR A 237 -5.94 -2.93 13.87
C TYR A 237 -4.66 -3.32 14.60
N ALA A 238 -3.55 -3.40 13.87
CA ALA A 238 -2.25 -3.72 14.44
C ALA A 238 -1.76 -2.60 15.36
N GLU A 239 -1.05 -2.95 16.43
CA GLU A 239 -0.45 -1.97 17.36
C GLU A 239 0.59 -1.08 16.65
N SER A 240 1.38 -1.70 15.78
CA SER A 240 2.38 -1.03 14.93
C SER A 240 2.88 -2.01 13.86
N VAL A 241 3.64 -1.51 12.88
CA VAL A 241 4.31 -2.35 11.88
C VAL A 241 5.34 -3.28 12.53
N ASP A 242 5.98 -2.88 13.63
CA ASP A 242 6.95 -3.70 14.36
C ASP A 242 6.29 -4.87 15.08
N GLN A 243 5.05 -4.69 15.57
CA GLN A 243 4.27 -5.73 16.24
C GLN A 243 3.48 -6.62 15.26
N LEU A 244 3.52 -6.32 13.97
CA LEU A 244 2.73 -7.02 12.95
C LEU A 244 2.88 -8.55 13.02
N LYS A 245 4.11 -9.04 13.23
CA LYS A 245 4.38 -10.48 13.31
C LYS A 245 3.66 -11.15 14.49
N VAL A 246 3.58 -10.49 15.64
CA VAL A 246 2.87 -10.98 16.82
C VAL A 246 1.37 -10.91 16.57
N ASN A 247 0.90 -9.76 16.09
CA ASN A 247 -0.52 -9.52 15.86
C ASN A 247 -1.12 -10.44 14.78
N LEU A 248 -0.36 -10.81 13.73
CA LEU A 248 -0.78 -11.82 12.74
C LEU A 248 -1.08 -13.18 13.38
N VAL A 249 -0.25 -13.63 14.32
CA VAL A 249 -0.44 -14.91 15.01
C VAL A 249 -1.63 -14.87 15.99
N GLU A 250 -1.85 -13.71 16.62
CA GLU A 250 -2.95 -13.52 17.58
C GLU A 250 -4.32 -13.40 16.88
N ILE A 251 -4.40 -12.61 15.81
CA ILE A 251 -5.65 -12.31 15.08
C ILE A 251 -6.02 -13.43 14.11
N LYS A 252 -5.03 -14.07 13.47
CA LYS A 252 -5.21 -15.11 12.45
C LYS A 252 -6.10 -14.63 11.28
N PRO A 253 -5.73 -13.55 10.58
CA PRO A 253 -6.58 -13.00 9.54
C PRO A 253 -6.80 -14.03 8.41
N SER A 254 -7.98 -13.98 7.78
CA SER A 254 -8.32 -14.82 6.63
C SER A 254 -7.86 -14.22 5.30
N PHE A 255 -7.72 -12.89 5.25
CA PHE A 255 -7.08 -12.17 4.15
C PHE A 255 -6.23 -11.01 4.68
N LEU A 256 -5.32 -10.51 3.84
CA LEU A 256 -4.40 -9.43 4.21
C LEU A 256 -4.22 -8.45 3.05
N ILE A 257 -4.24 -7.16 3.32
CA ILE A 257 -3.85 -6.13 2.35
C ILE A 257 -2.49 -5.58 2.76
N ALA A 258 -1.49 -5.72 1.88
CA ALA A 258 -0.11 -5.42 2.21
C ALA A 258 0.65 -4.79 1.03
N VAL A 259 1.85 -4.32 1.29
CA VAL A 259 2.82 -3.89 0.27
C VAL A 259 3.89 -4.97 0.09
N PRO A 260 4.59 -5.04 -1.07
CA PRO A 260 5.62 -6.04 -1.36
C PRO A 260 6.67 -6.20 -0.25
N ARG A 261 7.05 -5.09 0.40
CA ARG A 261 8.07 -5.09 1.47
C ARG A 261 7.76 -6.02 2.63
N ILE A 262 6.49 -6.23 2.94
CA ILE A 262 6.07 -7.17 4.01
C ILE A 262 6.42 -8.60 3.60
N PHE A 263 6.11 -8.98 2.37
CA PHE A 263 6.42 -10.31 1.83
C PHE A 263 7.93 -10.53 1.70
N GLU A 264 8.69 -9.50 1.28
CA GLU A 264 10.15 -9.52 1.24
C GLU A 264 10.77 -9.78 2.62
N LYS A 265 10.33 -9.04 3.65
CA LYS A 265 10.80 -9.22 5.04
C LYS A 265 10.49 -10.61 5.59
N VAL A 266 9.30 -11.13 5.32
CA VAL A 266 8.91 -12.49 5.75
C VAL A 266 9.78 -13.53 5.04
N TYR A 267 9.97 -13.40 3.73
CA TYR A 267 10.81 -14.30 2.94
C TYR A 267 12.26 -14.31 3.44
N ALA A 268 12.85 -13.12 3.63
CA ALA A 268 14.21 -12.99 4.17
C ALA A 268 14.33 -13.65 5.56
N GLY A 269 13.36 -13.41 6.45
CA GLY A 269 13.34 -14.04 7.76
C GLY A 269 13.19 -15.57 7.73
N ILE A 270 12.51 -16.13 6.74
CA ILE A 270 12.42 -17.57 6.51
C ILE A 270 13.79 -18.10 6.05
N LEU A 271 14.40 -17.47 5.05
CA LEU A 271 15.71 -17.89 4.53
C LEU A 271 16.77 -17.86 5.63
N THR A 272 16.86 -16.82 6.44
CA THR A 272 17.80 -16.73 7.56
C THR A 272 17.66 -17.92 8.52
N LYS A 273 16.41 -18.33 8.83
CA LYS A 273 16.19 -19.51 9.68
C LYS A 273 16.57 -20.82 9.02
N VAL A 274 16.29 -20.97 7.73
CA VAL A 274 16.59 -22.18 6.97
C VAL A 274 18.10 -22.36 6.77
N GLU A 275 18.84 -21.27 6.66
CA GLU A 275 20.30 -21.28 6.47
C GLU A 275 21.09 -21.67 7.72
N THR A 276 20.47 -21.73 8.89
CA THR A 276 21.13 -22.16 10.14
C THR A 276 21.53 -23.64 10.12
N SER A 277 20.97 -24.47 9.21
CA SER A 277 21.26 -25.90 9.10
C SER A 277 21.30 -26.37 7.65
N VAL A 278 22.37 -27.01 7.25
CA VAL A 278 22.53 -27.61 5.90
C VAL A 278 21.40 -28.58 5.56
N LEU A 279 20.94 -29.37 6.54
CA LEU A 279 19.85 -30.32 6.35
C LEU A 279 18.51 -29.58 6.17
N GLN A 280 18.21 -28.59 7.01
CA GLN A 280 17.00 -27.78 6.87
C GLN A 280 16.94 -27.06 5.52
N LYS A 281 18.08 -26.50 5.08
CA LYS A 281 18.22 -25.88 3.76
C LYS A 281 17.88 -26.85 2.63
N LYS A 282 18.45 -28.06 2.64
CA LYS A 282 18.17 -29.09 1.61
C LYS A 282 16.68 -29.50 1.61
N VAL A 283 16.10 -29.75 2.78
CA VAL A 283 14.69 -30.15 2.92
C VAL A 283 13.77 -29.04 2.44
N PHE A 284 14.06 -27.79 2.80
CA PHE A 284 13.28 -26.62 2.41
C PHE A 284 13.25 -26.43 0.88
N PHE A 285 14.40 -26.41 0.21
CA PHE A 285 14.44 -26.25 -1.24
C PHE A 285 13.82 -27.44 -1.97
N LYS A 286 14.02 -28.67 -1.48
CA LYS A 286 13.32 -29.83 -2.03
C LYS A 286 11.80 -29.74 -1.90
N ALA A 287 11.31 -29.20 -0.79
CA ALA A 287 9.88 -28.96 -0.60
C ALA A 287 9.34 -27.92 -1.59
N LEU A 288 10.10 -26.86 -1.86
CA LEU A 288 9.72 -25.84 -2.87
C LEU A 288 9.68 -26.42 -4.29
N ASP A 289 10.64 -27.28 -4.66
CA ASP A 289 10.66 -27.92 -5.98
C ASP A 289 9.43 -28.81 -6.18
N ILE A 290 9.09 -29.62 -5.18
CA ILE A 290 7.89 -30.47 -5.21
C ILE A 290 6.61 -29.64 -5.22
N ALA A 291 6.57 -28.54 -4.48
CA ALA A 291 5.42 -27.63 -4.51
C ALA A 291 5.21 -26.97 -5.88
N LYS A 292 6.31 -26.58 -6.53
CA LYS A 292 6.29 -26.05 -7.91
C LYS A 292 5.79 -27.10 -8.91
N GLU A 293 6.21 -28.36 -8.77
CA GLU A 293 5.74 -29.47 -9.59
C GLU A 293 4.24 -29.71 -9.36
N MET A 294 3.77 -29.72 -8.11
CA MET A 294 2.35 -29.84 -7.78
C MET A 294 1.51 -28.68 -8.34
N GLN A 295 2.06 -27.46 -8.31
CA GLN A 295 1.39 -26.30 -8.91
C GLN A 295 1.21 -26.48 -10.43
N TYR A 296 2.24 -26.97 -11.12
CA TYR A 296 2.14 -27.27 -12.56
C TYR A 296 0.99 -28.24 -12.87
N TYR A 297 0.84 -29.35 -12.12
CA TYR A 297 -0.27 -30.28 -12.31
C TYR A 297 -1.64 -29.65 -12.08
N ARG A 298 -1.75 -28.77 -11.07
CA ARG A 298 -2.98 -28.00 -10.79
C ARG A 298 -3.32 -27.04 -11.93
N ASP A 299 -2.34 -26.28 -12.40
CA ASP A 299 -2.53 -25.26 -13.44
C ASP A 299 -2.87 -25.88 -14.81
N THR A 300 -2.38 -27.10 -15.07
CA THR A 300 -2.66 -27.88 -16.30
C THR A 300 -3.87 -28.81 -16.16
N ASN A 301 -4.54 -28.82 -15.00
CA ASN A 301 -5.65 -29.73 -14.68
C ASN A 301 -5.30 -31.21 -14.90
N GLN A 302 -4.05 -31.59 -14.60
CA GLN A 302 -3.53 -32.95 -14.72
C GLN A 302 -3.43 -33.60 -13.35
N ALA A 303 -3.59 -34.93 -13.29
CA ALA A 303 -3.35 -35.68 -12.07
C ALA A 303 -1.84 -35.78 -11.80
N ALA A 304 -1.42 -35.37 -10.59
CA ALA A 304 -0.03 -35.53 -10.17
C ALA A 304 0.29 -37.00 -9.91
N PRO A 305 1.54 -37.45 -10.16
CA PRO A 305 2.00 -38.78 -9.73
C PRO A 305 1.78 -38.97 -8.22
N ILE A 306 1.35 -40.17 -7.82
CA ILE A 306 1.05 -40.49 -6.41
C ILE A 306 2.27 -40.21 -5.51
N THR A 307 3.48 -40.50 -6.00
CA THR A 307 4.73 -40.23 -5.29
C THR A 307 4.96 -38.74 -5.02
N THR A 308 4.70 -37.87 -6.02
CA THR A 308 4.81 -36.43 -5.91
C THR A 308 3.73 -35.88 -4.96
N ALA A 309 2.50 -36.38 -5.05
CA ALA A 309 1.41 -35.98 -4.16
C ALA A 309 1.67 -36.34 -2.70
N LEU A 310 2.14 -37.58 -2.39
CA LEU A 310 2.52 -38.00 -1.05
C LEU A 310 3.72 -37.22 -0.50
N ALA A 311 4.75 -37.00 -1.32
CA ALA A 311 5.91 -36.21 -0.93
C ALA A 311 5.51 -34.75 -0.61
N TYR A 312 4.61 -34.16 -1.41
CA TYR A 312 4.07 -32.83 -1.15
C TYR A 312 3.34 -32.76 0.20
N GLU A 313 2.42 -33.72 0.49
CA GLU A 313 1.69 -33.75 1.75
C GLU A 313 2.61 -33.84 2.99
N VAL A 314 3.63 -34.68 2.95
CA VAL A 314 4.62 -34.81 4.04
C VAL A 314 5.42 -33.53 4.23
N LEU A 315 5.98 -33.00 3.13
CA LEU A 315 6.81 -31.80 3.17
C LEU A 315 5.99 -30.54 3.46
N ALA A 316 4.75 -30.45 2.96
CA ALA A 316 3.86 -29.34 3.30
C ALA A 316 3.58 -29.26 4.80
N LYS A 317 3.35 -30.37 5.47
CA LYS A 317 3.18 -30.41 6.93
C LYS A 317 4.45 -30.01 7.67
N ALA A 318 5.59 -30.53 7.25
CA ALA A 318 6.87 -30.30 7.94
C ALA A 318 7.44 -28.89 7.71
N VAL A 319 7.31 -28.34 6.50
CA VAL A 319 7.99 -27.11 6.07
C VAL A 319 7.02 -25.94 5.98
N PHE A 320 5.87 -26.10 5.32
CA PHE A 320 4.99 -24.98 5.00
C PHE A 320 4.03 -24.63 6.13
N THR A 321 3.58 -25.61 6.92
CA THR A 321 2.67 -25.33 8.05
C THR A 321 3.27 -24.37 9.09
N PRO A 322 4.55 -24.49 9.51
CA PRO A 322 5.18 -23.51 10.39
C PRO A 322 5.22 -22.09 9.80
N ILE A 323 5.41 -21.98 8.48
CA ILE A 323 5.43 -20.69 7.78
C ILE A 323 4.02 -20.09 7.74
N LYS A 324 3.01 -20.89 7.38
CA LYS A 324 1.59 -20.45 7.42
C LYS A 324 1.18 -19.99 8.82
N LYS A 325 1.63 -20.69 9.86
CA LYS A 325 1.36 -20.29 11.25
C LYS A 325 1.94 -18.91 11.60
N ALA A 326 3.02 -18.47 10.96
CA ALA A 326 3.54 -17.11 11.13
C ALA A 326 2.60 -16.02 10.60
N PHE A 327 1.68 -16.38 9.69
CA PHE A 327 0.56 -15.54 9.23
C PHE A 327 -0.75 -15.85 9.95
N GLY A 328 -0.71 -16.51 11.11
CA GLY A 328 -1.90 -16.91 11.85
C GLY A 328 -2.52 -18.25 11.43
N GLY A 329 -2.08 -18.85 10.32
CA GLY A 329 -2.50 -20.18 9.85
C GLY A 329 -3.85 -20.24 9.11
N GLN A 330 -4.59 -19.13 9.02
CA GLN A 330 -5.90 -19.06 8.36
C GLN A 330 -5.91 -18.20 7.08
N LEU A 331 -4.76 -17.61 6.72
CA LEU A 331 -4.64 -16.73 5.56
C LEU A 331 -4.92 -17.50 4.26
N ARG A 332 -5.99 -17.14 3.56
CA ARG A 332 -6.38 -17.69 2.26
C ARG A 332 -5.64 -17.01 1.12
N PHE A 333 -5.64 -15.69 1.10
CA PHE A 333 -4.96 -14.87 0.11
C PHE A 333 -4.46 -13.57 0.74
N ALA A 334 -3.56 -12.91 0.05
CA ALA A 334 -3.16 -11.55 0.37
C ALA A 334 -3.21 -10.68 -0.89
N ILE A 335 -3.61 -9.42 -0.75
CA ILE A 335 -3.58 -8.43 -1.82
C ILE A 335 -2.28 -7.63 -1.67
N SER A 336 -1.53 -7.48 -2.77
CA SER A 336 -0.30 -6.70 -2.82
C SER A 336 -0.44 -5.54 -3.80
N GLY A 337 -0.16 -4.33 -3.36
CA GLY A 337 -0.22 -3.14 -4.19
C GLY A 337 0.79 -2.07 -3.81
N GLY A 338 0.76 -0.95 -4.52
CA GLY A 338 1.59 0.22 -4.25
C GLY A 338 3.05 0.15 -4.74
N ALA A 339 3.58 -1.04 -5.04
CA ALA A 339 4.88 -1.27 -5.66
C ALA A 339 4.90 -2.64 -6.36
N PRO A 340 5.84 -2.89 -7.31
CA PRO A 340 5.95 -4.19 -7.96
C PRO A 340 6.33 -5.31 -6.98
N LEU A 341 5.68 -6.47 -7.10
CA LEU A 341 6.09 -7.71 -6.45
C LEU A 341 6.94 -8.54 -7.43
N SER A 342 8.07 -9.09 -6.99
CA SER A 342 8.83 -9.96 -7.87
C SER A 342 8.06 -11.27 -8.14
N LYS A 343 8.11 -11.74 -9.40
CA LYS A 343 7.45 -12.98 -9.79
C LYS A 343 7.90 -14.17 -8.96
N GLU A 344 9.18 -14.22 -8.59
CA GLU A 344 9.76 -15.26 -7.76
C GLU A 344 9.18 -15.25 -6.34
N LEU A 345 8.99 -14.07 -5.79
CA LEU A 345 8.39 -13.92 -4.45
C LEU A 345 6.92 -14.34 -4.48
N GLY A 346 6.17 -13.92 -5.50
CA GLY A 346 4.79 -14.38 -5.71
C GLY A 346 4.70 -15.90 -5.86
N GLN A 347 5.60 -16.50 -6.66
CA GLN A 347 5.69 -17.96 -6.83
C GLN A 347 6.04 -18.67 -5.52
N PHE A 348 6.96 -18.09 -4.72
CA PHE A 348 7.31 -18.64 -3.42
C PHE A 348 6.09 -18.76 -2.52
N PHE A 349 5.32 -17.70 -2.35
CA PHE A 349 4.10 -17.72 -1.53
C PHE A 349 3.02 -18.66 -2.10
N ALA A 350 2.88 -18.71 -3.42
CA ALA A 350 1.97 -19.66 -4.07
C ALA A 350 2.35 -21.12 -3.76
N ASN A 351 3.64 -21.47 -3.77
CA ASN A 351 4.14 -22.79 -3.39
C ASN A 351 3.79 -23.15 -1.93
N LEU A 352 3.70 -22.14 -1.05
CA LEU A 352 3.22 -22.30 0.32
C LEU A 352 1.69 -22.45 0.39
N GLY A 353 0.96 -22.24 -0.72
CA GLY A 353 -0.50 -22.20 -0.78
C GLY A 353 -1.11 -20.90 -0.24
N ILE A 354 -0.36 -19.79 -0.31
CA ILE A 354 -0.82 -18.42 -0.06
C ILE A 354 -0.75 -17.66 -1.38
N LYS A 355 -1.90 -17.35 -1.98
CA LYS A 355 -1.92 -16.51 -3.18
C LYS A 355 -1.68 -15.06 -2.81
N VAL A 356 -0.63 -14.45 -3.37
CA VAL A 356 -0.42 -13.00 -3.29
C VAL A 356 -0.91 -12.40 -4.60
N LEU A 357 -2.03 -11.69 -4.51
CA LEU A 357 -2.79 -11.15 -5.63
C LEU A 357 -2.39 -9.70 -5.84
N GLU A 358 -1.66 -9.43 -6.94
CA GLU A 358 -1.22 -8.07 -7.23
C GLU A 358 -2.37 -7.24 -7.78
N GLY A 359 -2.44 -5.97 -7.31
CA GLY A 359 -3.31 -4.94 -7.86
C GLY A 359 -2.51 -3.69 -8.23
N TYR A 360 -2.99 -2.93 -9.20
CA TYR A 360 -2.40 -1.69 -9.65
C TYR A 360 -3.39 -0.55 -9.62
N GLY A 361 -2.91 0.59 -9.15
CA GLY A 361 -3.61 1.85 -9.15
C GLY A 361 -2.81 2.94 -8.45
N LEU A 362 -3.39 4.11 -8.38
CA LEU A 362 -2.78 5.34 -7.91
C LEU A 362 -3.67 6.01 -6.87
N THR A 363 -3.18 7.04 -6.20
CA THR A 363 -4.02 7.92 -5.39
C THR A 363 -5.08 8.60 -6.27
N GLU A 364 -4.70 9.00 -7.47
CA GLU A 364 -5.54 9.64 -8.47
C GLU A 364 -6.67 8.74 -9.02
N THR A 365 -6.58 7.42 -8.80
CA THR A 365 -7.61 6.44 -9.19
C THR A 365 -8.35 5.84 -7.98
N PHE A 366 -8.22 6.44 -6.80
CA PHE A 366 -8.71 5.94 -5.52
C PHE A 366 -8.35 4.48 -5.23
N ALA A 367 -7.15 4.05 -5.51
CA ALA A 367 -6.55 2.73 -5.42
C ALA A 367 -6.66 1.91 -6.71
N ALA A 368 -7.28 0.72 -6.72
CA ALA A 368 -7.10 -0.25 -7.79
C ALA A 368 -7.87 0.07 -9.08
N ILE A 369 -7.20 -0.04 -10.22
CA ILE A 369 -7.84 -0.07 -11.55
C ILE A 369 -7.75 -1.46 -12.17
N THR A 370 -6.78 -2.27 -11.75
CA THR A 370 -6.68 -3.69 -12.09
C THR A 370 -6.35 -4.51 -10.86
N VAL A 371 -6.78 -5.76 -10.82
CA VAL A 371 -6.45 -6.68 -9.74
C VAL A 371 -6.44 -8.12 -10.22
N ASN A 372 -5.52 -8.94 -9.69
CA ASN A 372 -5.59 -10.39 -9.74
C ASN A 372 -6.60 -10.89 -8.71
N THR A 373 -7.35 -11.94 -9.04
CA THR A 373 -8.30 -12.59 -8.12
C THR A 373 -7.92 -14.03 -7.86
N GLU A 374 -8.56 -14.69 -6.90
CA GLU A 374 -8.29 -16.11 -6.63
C GLU A 374 -8.55 -17.01 -7.83
N GLN A 375 -9.56 -16.65 -8.67
CA GLN A 375 -9.97 -17.39 -9.87
C GLN A 375 -9.21 -16.96 -11.12
N ASN A 376 -8.86 -15.67 -11.22
CA ASN A 376 -8.15 -15.07 -12.35
C ASN A 376 -6.84 -14.46 -11.88
N TRP A 377 -5.81 -15.28 -11.83
CA TRP A 377 -4.50 -14.92 -11.30
C TRP A 377 -3.37 -15.31 -12.24
N GLN A 378 -2.46 -14.36 -12.48
CA GLN A 378 -1.26 -14.59 -13.27
C GLN A 378 -0.07 -13.87 -12.67
N LEU A 379 0.95 -14.61 -12.26
CA LEU A 379 2.19 -14.10 -11.70
C LEU A 379 2.92 -13.14 -12.64
N GLY A 380 3.41 -12.03 -12.07
CA GLY A 380 4.13 -10.98 -12.81
C GLY A 380 3.21 -10.10 -13.64
N THR A 381 1.92 -10.07 -13.31
CA THR A 381 0.94 -9.14 -13.84
C THR A 381 0.20 -8.47 -12.68
N VAL A 382 -0.39 -7.33 -12.95
CA VAL A 382 -1.22 -6.61 -11.96
C VAL A 382 -2.72 -6.88 -12.14
N GLY A 383 -3.06 -8.00 -12.80
CA GLY A 383 -4.43 -8.45 -12.97
C GLY A 383 -5.15 -7.90 -14.20
N ARG A 384 -6.46 -8.00 -14.18
CA ARG A 384 -7.36 -7.50 -15.22
C ARG A 384 -8.04 -6.21 -14.77
N PRO A 385 -8.49 -5.36 -15.72
CA PRO A 385 -9.27 -4.17 -15.40
C PRO A 385 -10.53 -4.52 -14.58
N LEU A 386 -10.85 -3.66 -13.62
CA LEU A 386 -12.13 -3.67 -12.91
C LEU A 386 -13.26 -3.27 -13.87
N SER A 387 -14.51 -3.59 -13.53
CA SER A 387 -15.63 -3.55 -14.51
C SER A 387 -15.95 -2.13 -15.00
N ASP A 388 -15.72 -1.09 -14.19
CA ASP A 388 -15.93 0.31 -14.56
C ASP A 388 -14.69 0.98 -15.17
N VAL A 389 -13.60 0.23 -15.38
CA VAL A 389 -12.30 0.76 -15.81
C VAL A 389 -12.06 0.49 -17.30
N GLU A 390 -11.88 1.55 -18.05
CA GLU A 390 -11.43 1.52 -19.43
C GLU A 390 -9.95 1.91 -19.51
N ILE A 391 -9.14 1.07 -20.14
CA ILE A 391 -7.70 1.28 -20.33
C ILE A 391 -7.38 1.34 -21.83
N LYS A 392 -6.61 2.36 -22.23
CA LYS A 392 -5.93 2.43 -23.52
C LYS A 392 -4.46 2.79 -23.32
N PHE A 393 -3.66 2.65 -24.37
CA PHE A 393 -2.25 3.01 -24.34
C PHE A 393 -1.99 4.18 -25.30
N ASP A 394 -1.17 5.13 -24.85
CA ASP A 394 -0.65 6.18 -25.73
C ASP A 394 0.43 5.60 -26.67
N THR A 395 0.87 6.36 -27.64
CA THR A 395 1.87 5.93 -28.66
C THR A 395 3.21 5.50 -28.06
N ASP A 396 3.54 5.95 -26.87
CA ASP A 396 4.75 5.57 -26.12
C ASP A 396 4.52 4.46 -25.09
N GLY A 397 3.32 3.87 -25.07
CA GLY A 397 2.92 2.80 -24.15
C GLY A 397 2.45 3.30 -22.78
N GLU A 398 2.26 4.63 -22.59
CA GLU A 398 1.66 5.15 -21.36
C GLU A 398 0.25 4.63 -21.17
N ILE A 399 -0.04 4.12 -19.98
CA ILE A 399 -1.38 3.65 -19.58
C ILE A 399 -2.28 4.87 -19.37
N LEU A 400 -3.37 4.92 -20.10
CA LEU A 400 -4.42 5.93 -20.00
C LEU A 400 -5.69 5.29 -19.47
N VAL A 401 -6.34 5.92 -18.49
CA VAL A 401 -7.46 5.31 -17.75
C VAL A 401 -8.67 6.23 -17.71
N ARG A 402 -9.86 5.65 -17.88
CA ARG A 402 -11.16 6.29 -17.66
C ARG A 402 -12.02 5.43 -16.75
N SER A 403 -12.58 6.03 -15.68
CA SER A 403 -13.39 5.35 -14.66
C SER A 403 -14.08 6.39 -13.77
N HIS A 404 -15.10 5.97 -13.00
CA HIS A 404 -15.69 6.75 -11.94
C HIS A 404 -14.72 7.06 -10.78
N LYS A 405 -13.64 6.30 -10.65
CA LYS A 405 -12.63 6.40 -9.58
C LYS A 405 -11.61 7.51 -9.77
N ILE A 406 -11.55 8.09 -10.99
CA ILE A 406 -10.53 9.09 -11.31
C ILE A 406 -10.77 10.37 -10.50
N LEU A 407 -9.67 11.00 -10.07
CA LEU A 407 -9.71 12.28 -9.37
C LEU A 407 -10.59 13.28 -10.12
N LYS A 408 -11.29 14.13 -9.36
CA LYS A 408 -11.99 15.27 -9.93
C LYS A 408 -11.00 16.32 -10.46
N GLU A 409 -10.00 16.62 -9.64
CA GLU A 409 -8.97 17.62 -9.95
C GLU A 409 -7.79 17.50 -8.98
N TYR A 410 -6.66 18.07 -9.35
CA TYR A 410 -5.65 18.47 -8.38
C TYR A 410 -6.11 19.76 -7.72
N TYR A 411 -6.40 19.68 -6.42
CA TYR A 411 -6.99 20.77 -5.64
C TYR A 411 -6.21 22.07 -5.76
N LYS A 412 -6.91 23.17 -6.14
CA LYS A 412 -6.33 24.49 -6.42
C LYS A 412 -5.17 24.48 -7.46
N ASN A 413 -5.17 23.50 -8.37
CA ASN A 413 -4.13 23.41 -9.42
C ASN A 413 -4.76 23.03 -10.78
N PRO A 414 -5.43 23.98 -11.45
CA PRO A 414 -6.10 23.72 -12.71
C PRO A 414 -5.15 23.35 -13.85
N GLU A 415 -3.93 23.87 -13.84
CA GLU A 415 -2.90 23.56 -14.85
C GLU A 415 -2.50 22.09 -14.77
N ALA A 416 -2.12 21.61 -13.57
CA ALA A 416 -1.80 20.20 -13.35
C ALA A 416 -3.01 19.28 -13.66
N THR A 417 -4.23 19.76 -13.38
CA THR A 417 -5.44 19.00 -13.71
C THR A 417 -5.60 18.88 -15.23
N LYS A 418 -5.43 19.95 -15.97
CA LYS A 418 -5.52 19.94 -17.45
C LYS A 418 -4.48 19.04 -18.08
N GLU A 419 -3.24 19.06 -17.58
CA GLU A 419 -2.13 18.22 -18.06
C GLU A 419 -2.34 16.72 -17.76
N ALA A 420 -3.11 16.42 -16.72
CA ALA A 420 -3.36 15.03 -16.29
C ALA A 420 -4.32 14.27 -17.20
N PHE A 421 -5.03 14.94 -18.09
CA PHE A 421 -6.00 14.29 -18.98
C PHE A 421 -5.61 14.51 -20.44
N ASP A 422 -5.94 13.53 -21.29
CA ASP A 422 -5.86 13.68 -22.73
C ASP A 422 -7.10 14.39 -23.29
N SER A 423 -7.12 14.60 -24.61
CA SER A 423 -8.24 15.28 -25.31
C SER A 423 -9.56 14.49 -25.29
N GLU A 424 -9.52 13.19 -24.98
CA GLU A 424 -10.70 12.32 -24.88
C GLU A 424 -11.16 12.10 -23.44
N GLY A 425 -10.49 12.76 -22.46
CA GLY A 425 -10.82 12.69 -21.03
C GLY A 425 -10.25 11.45 -20.32
N PHE A 426 -9.25 10.77 -20.88
CA PHE A 426 -8.51 9.72 -20.18
C PHE A 426 -7.44 10.33 -19.29
N PHE A 427 -7.34 9.83 -18.07
CA PHE A 427 -6.30 10.20 -17.12
C PHE A 427 -4.95 9.56 -17.52
N ARG A 428 -3.89 10.36 -17.55
CA ARG A 428 -2.52 9.95 -17.81
C ARG A 428 -1.87 9.45 -16.53
N THR A 429 -1.63 8.14 -16.44
CA THR A 429 -1.08 7.54 -15.21
C THR A 429 0.39 7.85 -15.00
N GLY A 430 1.13 8.15 -16.06
CA GLY A 430 2.58 8.25 -16.05
C GLY A 430 3.30 6.91 -15.92
N ASP A 431 2.58 5.79 -15.97
CA ASP A 431 3.12 4.44 -15.96
C ASP A 431 3.03 3.82 -17.36
N ILE A 432 4.03 3.04 -17.74
CA ILE A 432 4.11 2.34 -19.03
C ILE A 432 3.71 0.87 -18.82
N GLY A 433 2.94 0.33 -19.74
CA GLY A 433 2.51 -1.06 -19.64
C GLY A 433 1.94 -1.63 -20.94
N GLU A 434 1.52 -2.88 -20.87
CA GLU A 434 0.93 -3.61 -21.98
C GLU A 434 -0.06 -4.68 -21.46
N PHE A 435 -1.04 -5.05 -22.28
CA PHE A 435 -1.81 -6.26 -22.03
C PHE A 435 -1.09 -7.48 -22.62
N ASP A 436 -1.11 -8.57 -21.87
CA ASP A 436 -0.73 -9.85 -22.47
C ASP A 436 -1.89 -10.45 -23.30
N GLN A 437 -1.62 -11.58 -23.96
CA GLN A 437 -2.61 -12.26 -24.82
C GLN A 437 -3.87 -12.74 -24.08
N LYS A 438 -3.83 -12.82 -22.75
CA LYS A 438 -4.96 -13.23 -21.90
C LYS A 438 -5.70 -12.04 -21.27
N GLY A 439 -5.29 -10.80 -21.59
CA GLY A 439 -5.89 -9.57 -21.08
C GLY A 439 -5.45 -9.18 -19.67
N TYR A 440 -4.30 -9.67 -19.19
CA TYR A 440 -3.69 -9.21 -17.95
C TYR A 440 -2.75 -8.04 -18.21
N LEU A 441 -2.84 -7.00 -17.37
CA LEU A 441 -1.98 -5.83 -17.46
C LEU A 441 -0.61 -6.14 -16.84
N LYS A 442 0.45 -5.76 -17.55
CA LYS A 442 1.83 -5.73 -17.05
C LYS A 442 2.30 -4.29 -17.01
N ILE A 443 2.82 -3.88 -15.87
CA ILE A 443 3.51 -2.60 -15.72
C ILE A 443 4.98 -2.84 -16.03
N THR A 444 5.52 -2.07 -16.97
CA THR A 444 6.93 -2.22 -17.36
C THR A 444 7.81 -1.19 -16.68
N ASP A 445 7.35 0.06 -16.52
CA ASP A 445 8.07 1.10 -15.78
C ASP A 445 7.21 2.37 -15.55
N ARG A 446 7.84 3.39 -14.94
CA ARG A 446 7.34 4.76 -14.86
C ARG A 446 7.95 5.64 -15.93
N LYS A 447 7.14 6.33 -16.71
CA LYS A 447 7.56 7.22 -17.80
C LYS A 447 8.60 8.26 -17.34
N LYS A 448 8.41 8.86 -16.16
CA LYS A 448 9.32 9.89 -15.58
C LYS A 448 10.60 9.30 -14.98
N ASP A 449 10.62 8.00 -14.69
CA ASP A 449 11.77 7.33 -14.08
C ASP A 449 12.66 6.62 -15.11
N LEU A 450 12.16 6.46 -16.36
CA LEU A 450 12.94 5.87 -17.45
C LEU A 450 14.28 6.61 -17.63
N ILE A 451 15.35 5.84 -17.58
CA ILE A 451 16.72 6.32 -17.81
C ILE A 451 16.98 6.29 -19.31
N LYS A 452 17.31 7.44 -19.90
CA LYS A 452 17.78 7.52 -21.28
C LYS A 452 19.31 7.60 -21.30
N THR A 453 19.97 6.49 -21.62
CA THR A 453 21.42 6.46 -21.70
C THR A 453 21.96 7.41 -22.79
N ALA A 454 23.24 7.79 -22.71
CA ALA A 454 23.90 8.63 -23.75
C ALA A 454 23.83 7.98 -25.15
N GLY A 455 23.72 6.65 -25.25
CA GLY A 455 23.48 5.91 -26.48
C GLY A 455 22.03 5.93 -26.97
N GLY A 456 21.15 6.71 -26.34
CA GLY A 456 19.73 6.85 -26.72
C GLY A 456 18.84 5.67 -26.36
N LYS A 457 19.32 4.68 -25.60
CA LYS A 457 18.54 3.53 -25.15
C LYS A 457 17.78 3.86 -23.87
N TYR A 458 16.51 3.42 -23.79
CA TYR A 458 15.72 3.53 -22.57
C TYR A 458 15.96 2.30 -21.70
N VAL A 459 16.19 2.53 -20.42
CA VAL A 459 16.38 1.50 -19.39
C VAL A 459 15.35 1.71 -18.29
N ALA A 460 14.68 0.65 -17.92
CA ALA A 460 13.70 0.55 -16.86
C ALA A 460 14.37 0.36 -15.49
N PRO A 461 14.52 1.41 -14.65
CA PRO A 461 15.28 1.28 -13.40
C PRO A 461 14.60 0.35 -12.41
N GLN A 462 13.27 0.35 -12.33
CA GLN A 462 12.52 -0.50 -11.38
C GLN A 462 12.73 -1.99 -11.66
N LYS A 463 12.86 -2.40 -12.93
CA LYS A 463 13.22 -3.77 -13.32
C LYS A 463 14.57 -4.18 -12.71
N LEU A 464 15.59 -3.34 -12.87
CA LEU A 464 16.94 -3.62 -12.36
C LEU A 464 16.98 -3.60 -10.82
N GLU A 465 16.30 -2.65 -10.20
CA GLU A 465 16.17 -2.55 -8.75
C GLU A 465 15.49 -3.79 -8.15
N GLY A 466 14.42 -4.26 -8.79
CA GLY A 466 13.74 -5.50 -8.41
C GLY A 466 14.64 -6.74 -8.53
N LEU A 467 15.49 -6.80 -9.56
CA LEU A 467 16.46 -7.88 -9.72
C LEU A 467 17.54 -7.86 -8.63
N LEU A 468 18.08 -6.68 -8.32
CA LEU A 468 19.08 -6.52 -7.26
C LEU A 468 18.52 -6.85 -5.87
N LYS A 469 17.30 -6.46 -5.57
CA LYS A 469 16.62 -6.75 -4.29
C LYS A 469 16.29 -8.23 -4.05
N LYS A 470 16.53 -9.12 -5.02
CA LYS A 470 16.46 -10.57 -4.79
C LYS A 470 17.55 -11.08 -3.85
N GLU A 471 18.64 -10.32 -3.70
CA GLU A 471 19.66 -10.60 -2.69
C GLU A 471 19.20 -10.05 -1.33
N PRO A 472 18.96 -10.91 -0.32
CA PRO A 472 18.39 -10.51 0.97
C PRO A 472 19.21 -9.49 1.77
N SER A 473 20.51 -9.38 1.49
CA SER A 473 21.37 -8.39 2.13
C SER A 473 21.19 -6.98 1.58
N ILE A 474 20.47 -6.79 0.47
CA ILE A 474 20.18 -5.47 -0.12
C ILE A 474 18.88 -4.92 0.46
N ALA A 475 18.96 -3.77 1.13
CA ALA A 475 17.79 -3.10 1.70
C ALA A 475 17.07 -2.20 0.69
N GLN A 476 17.80 -1.31 0.05
CA GLN A 476 17.30 -0.39 -0.97
C GLN A 476 18.29 -0.25 -2.12
N VAL A 477 17.76 0.15 -3.27
CA VAL A 477 18.53 0.32 -4.51
C VAL A 477 18.12 1.61 -5.18
N LEU A 478 19.10 2.31 -5.74
CA LEU A 478 18.89 3.39 -6.69
C LEU A 478 19.70 3.10 -7.95
N ILE A 479 19.04 2.89 -9.07
CA ILE A 479 19.67 2.80 -10.38
C ILE A 479 19.88 4.20 -10.95
N CYS A 480 21.10 4.45 -11.46
CA CYS A 480 21.53 5.70 -12.07
C CYS A 480 22.08 5.45 -13.48
N GLY A 481 22.02 6.49 -14.37
CA GLY A 481 22.55 6.34 -15.72
C GLY A 481 21.93 7.28 -16.75
N ASP A 482 21.04 8.20 -16.31
CA ASP A 482 20.43 9.15 -17.24
C ASP A 482 21.49 10.05 -17.89
N GLN A 483 21.49 10.09 -19.24
CA GLN A 483 22.49 10.76 -20.08
C GLN A 483 23.95 10.29 -19.86
N LYS A 484 24.17 9.15 -19.20
CA LYS A 484 25.49 8.56 -18.96
C LYS A 484 25.79 7.41 -19.92
N LYS A 485 27.07 7.03 -20.04
CA LYS A 485 27.55 6.00 -20.97
C LYS A 485 27.04 4.58 -20.60
N PHE A 486 26.74 4.32 -19.31
CA PHE A 486 26.33 3.02 -18.79
C PHE A 486 25.51 3.19 -17.51
N ILE A 487 24.92 2.08 -17.05
CA ILE A 487 24.11 2.03 -15.83
C ILE A 487 24.99 1.74 -14.61
N THR A 488 24.71 2.46 -13.51
CA THR A 488 25.32 2.24 -12.19
C THR A 488 24.25 2.09 -11.12
N ALA A 489 24.63 1.61 -9.92
CA ALA A 489 23.72 1.45 -8.80
C ALA A 489 24.30 1.98 -7.49
N ILE A 490 23.47 2.58 -6.64
CA ILE A 490 23.74 2.80 -5.21
C ILE A 490 22.89 1.78 -4.43
N LEU A 491 23.53 1.03 -3.54
CA LEU A 491 22.91 -0.02 -2.75
C LEU A 491 22.98 0.35 -1.26
N THR A 492 21.90 0.15 -0.51
CA THR A 492 21.98 0.06 0.96
C THR A 492 21.81 -1.38 1.38
N VAL A 493 22.37 -1.74 2.53
CA VAL A 493 22.40 -3.12 3.00
C VAL A 493 21.68 -3.28 4.34
N GLU A 494 21.13 -4.47 4.57
CA GLU A 494 20.51 -4.84 5.85
C GLU A 494 21.56 -5.50 6.75
N ASN A 495 21.43 -5.29 8.06
CA ASN A 495 22.21 -5.96 9.10
C ASN A 495 23.73 -5.70 9.10
N LEU A 496 24.21 -4.72 8.33
CA LEU A 496 25.59 -4.28 8.41
C LEU A 496 25.65 -2.77 8.62
N SER A 497 26.25 -2.34 9.73
CA SER A 497 26.41 -0.91 10.05
C SER A 497 27.72 -0.35 9.51
N VAL A 498 27.88 0.95 9.63
CA VAL A 498 29.13 1.67 9.34
C VAL A 498 30.31 1.09 10.12
N ASP A 499 30.04 0.59 11.33
CA ASP A 499 31.04 0.04 12.27
C ASP A 499 31.46 -1.42 11.98
N ALA A 500 30.91 -2.05 10.92
CA ALA A 500 31.28 -3.39 10.52
C ALA A 500 32.76 -3.49 10.15
N THR A 501 33.41 -4.65 10.47
CA THR A 501 34.83 -4.86 10.18
C THR A 501 35.11 -4.84 8.66
N SER A 502 36.36 -4.54 8.29
CA SER A 502 36.78 -4.53 6.89
C SER A 502 36.56 -5.89 6.22
N GLU A 503 36.76 -6.99 6.95
CA GLU A 503 36.50 -8.36 6.45
C GLU A 503 35.02 -8.60 6.16
N GLN A 504 34.14 -8.16 7.05
CA GLN A 504 32.68 -8.28 6.85
C GLN A 504 32.22 -7.47 5.64
N LYS A 505 32.72 -6.23 5.49
CA LYS A 505 32.44 -5.38 4.33
C LYS A 505 32.93 -6.00 3.03
N GLN A 506 34.16 -6.55 3.04
CA GLN A 506 34.75 -7.19 1.85
C GLN A 506 33.99 -8.47 1.46
N SER A 507 33.63 -9.31 2.44
CA SER A 507 32.82 -10.51 2.20
C SER A 507 31.47 -10.17 1.56
N LEU A 508 30.81 -9.12 2.06
CA LEU A 508 29.55 -8.63 1.48
C LEU A 508 29.76 -8.12 0.05
N LEU A 509 30.79 -7.31 -0.19
CA LEU A 509 31.09 -6.77 -1.53
C LEU A 509 31.32 -7.90 -2.55
N ASN A 510 32.05 -8.96 -2.17
CA ASN A 510 32.27 -10.11 -3.04
C ASN A 510 30.93 -10.79 -3.40
N LYS A 511 30.06 -11.01 -2.40
CA LYS A 511 28.73 -11.59 -2.59
C LYS A 511 27.86 -10.73 -3.52
N LEU A 512 27.85 -9.41 -3.31
CA LEU A 512 27.09 -8.48 -4.15
C LEU A 512 27.64 -8.43 -5.58
N THR A 513 28.96 -8.50 -5.75
CA THR A 513 29.60 -8.56 -7.06
C THR A 513 29.18 -9.80 -7.84
N GLU A 514 29.19 -10.98 -7.21
CA GLU A 514 28.71 -12.23 -7.82
C GLU A 514 27.24 -12.12 -8.22
N HIS A 515 26.41 -11.51 -7.34
CA HIS A 515 24.98 -11.31 -7.63
C HIS A 515 24.75 -10.36 -8.83
N VAL A 516 25.48 -9.24 -8.89
CA VAL A 516 25.41 -8.30 -10.02
C VAL A 516 25.89 -8.96 -11.32
N GLN A 517 26.96 -9.75 -11.29
CA GLN A 517 27.45 -10.50 -12.45
C GLN A 517 26.40 -11.48 -12.97
N LYS A 518 25.76 -12.22 -12.06
CA LYS A 518 24.68 -13.15 -12.40
C LYS A 518 23.51 -12.43 -13.06
N ILE A 519 23.06 -11.30 -12.51
CA ILE A 519 22.00 -10.48 -13.11
C ILE A 519 22.40 -9.99 -14.50
N ASN A 520 23.61 -9.47 -14.63
CA ASN A 520 24.11 -8.95 -15.90
C ASN A 520 24.17 -10.00 -17.01
N SER A 521 24.34 -11.28 -16.68
CA SER A 521 24.34 -12.36 -17.69
C SER A 521 22.97 -12.59 -18.34
N GLU A 522 21.89 -12.12 -17.71
CA GLU A 522 20.51 -12.25 -18.18
C GLU A 522 19.99 -10.94 -18.83
N LEU A 523 20.78 -9.85 -18.78
CA LEU A 523 20.38 -8.52 -19.24
C LEU A 523 20.94 -8.20 -20.62
N ALA A 524 20.24 -7.30 -21.33
CA ALA A 524 20.80 -6.69 -22.53
C ALA A 524 22.03 -5.82 -22.16
N SER A 525 22.98 -5.70 -23.09
CA SER A 525 24.26 -5.01 -22.82
C SER A 525 24.10 -3.56 -22.35
N PHE A 526 23.07 -2.86 -22.82
CA PHE A 526 22.77 -1.48 -22.42
C PHE A 526 22.06 -1.36 -21.07
N GLU A 527 21.47 -2.47 -20.54
CA GLU A 527 20.87 -2.56 -19.21
C GLU A 527 21.89 -3.02 -18.14
N SER A 528 23.07 -3.51 -18.55
CA SER A 528 24.06 -4.07 -17.63
C SER A 528 24.57 -3.04 -16.64
N ILE A 529 24.57 -3.38 -15.35
CA ILE A 529 25.10 -2.56 -14.26
C ILE A 529 26.61 -2.69 -14.25
N LYS A 530 27.33 -1.64 -14.64
CA LYS A 530 28.78 -1.67 -14.82
C LYS A 530 29.56 -1.42 -13.54
N LYS A 531 29.05 -0.53 -12.68
CA LYS A 531 29.65 -0.22 -11.39
C LYS A 531 28.53 -0.05 -10.35
N PHE A 532 28.83 -0.34 -9.10
CA PHE A 532 27.92 -0.06 -7.98
C PHE A 532 28.69 0.38 -6.75
N GLU A 533 28.05 1.17 -5.88
CA GLU A 533 28.57 1.58 -4.59
C GLU A 533 27.64 1.13 -3.47
N VAL A 534 28.20 0.71 -2.33
CA VAL A 534 27.45 0.30 -1.14
C VAL A 534 27.50 1.38 -0.09
N VAL A 535 26.33 1.85 0.31
CA VAL A 535 26.16 2.82 1.38
C VAL A 535 25.68 2.07 2.62
N PHE A 536 26.43 2.17 3.71
CA PHE A 536 26.13 1.50 4.99
C PHE A 536 25.15 2.31 5.86
N GLU A 537 24.63 3.41 5.34
CA GLU A 537 23.58 4.19 5.97
C GLU A 537 22.20 3.62 5.60
N THR A 538 21.32 3.45 6.59
CA THR A 538 19.93 3.06 6.33
C THR A 538 19.14 4.24 5.79
N TRP A 539 18.50 4.08 4.63
CA TRP A 539 17.56 5.08 4.12
C TRP A 539 16.24 5.02 4.89
N SER A 540 15.78 6.17 5.32
CA SER A 540 14.56 6.32 6.12
C SER A 540 13.74 7.53 5.68
N VAL A 541 12.55 7.68 6.24
CA VAL A 541 11.73 8.89 6.08
C VAL A 541 12.40 10.06 6.79
N ASP A 542 12.95 9.83 7.99
CA ASP A 542 13.57 10.86 8.83
C ASP A 542 14.79 11.51 8.18
N ASN A 543 15.62 10.73 7.45
CA ASN A 543 16.76 11.28 6.72
C ASN A 543 16.42 11.76 5.30
N GLY A 544 15.14 11.77 4.94
CA GLY A 544 14.62 12.28 3.68
C GLY A 544 14.82 11.36 2.48
N CYS A 545 15.44 10.19 2.62
CA CYS A 545 15.71 9.27 1.52
C CYS A 545 14.47 8.50 1.05
N LEU A 546 13.50 8.29 1.95
CA LEU A 546 12.24 7.61 1.63
C LEU A 546 11.04 8.55 1.74
N THR A 547 9.99 8.22 1.00
CA THR A 547 8.65 8.81 1.21
C THR A 547 8.00 8.19 2.45
N PRO A 548 6.92 8.79 3.01
CA PRO A 548 6.13 8.16 4.08
C PRO A 548 5.60 6.76 3.71
N SER A 549 5.39 6.50 2.42
CA SER A 549 5.03 5.18 1.89
C SER A 549 6.24 4.28 1.60
N MET A 550 7.42 4.60 2.15
CA MET A 550 8.68 3.82 2.07
C MET A 550 9.26 3.68 0.66
N LYS A 551 8.89 4.55 -0.28
CA LYS A 551 9.48 4.60 -1.63
C LYS A 551 10.72 5.51 -1.65
N VAL A 552 11.74 5.14 -2.44
CA VAL A 552 12.97 5.93 -2.59
C VAL A 552 12.67 7.28 -3.27
N LYS A 553 13.04 8.37 -2.62
CA LYS A 553 13.00 9.73 -3.22
C LYS A 553 14.19 9.91 -4.18
N ARG A 554 14.06 9.37 -5.41
CA ARG A 554 15.16 9.27 -6.39
C ARG A 554 15.99 10.54 -6.51
N LYS A 555 15.37 11.68 -6.79
CA LYS A 555 16.10 12.97 -6.96
C LYS A 555 16.86 13.39 -5.71
N PHE A 556 16.28 13.18 -4.52
CA PHE A 556 16.93 13.51 -3.26
C PHE A 556 18.14 12.61 -3.03
N VAL A 557 17.98 11.30 -3.21
CA VAL A 557 19.05 10.32 -3.02
C VAL A 557 20.15 10.51 -4.06
N GLN A 558 19.81 10.78 -5.33
CA GLN A 558 20.79 11.13 -6.37
C GLN A 558 21.64 12.34 -5.97
N LYS A 559 21.00 13.42 -5.49
CA LYS A 559 21.72 14.62 -5.03
C LYS A 559 22.59 14.34 -3.80
N ARG A 560 22.08 13.55 -2.82
CA ARG A 560 22.82 13.21 -1.61
C ARG A 560 24.10 12.42 -1.90
N TYR A 561 24.07 11.52 -2.86
CA TYR A 561 25.20 10.65 -3.24
C TYR A 561 25.81 11.04 -4.60
N GLU A 562 25.60 12.27 -5.05
CA GLU A 562 26.09 12.77 -6.34
C GLU A 562 27.60 12.56 -6.52
N HIS A 563 28.38 12.74 -5.45
CA HIS A 563 29.83 12.51 -5.47
C HIS A 563 30.18 11.05 -5.77
N LEU A 564 29.51 10.05 -5.12
CA LEU A 564 29.73 8.63 -5.40
C LEU A 564 29.28 8.26 -6.82
N ILE A 565 28.14 8.82 -7.25
CA ILE A 565 27.63 8.57 -8.58
C ILE A 565 28.62 9.09 -9.63
N ASN A 566 29.14 10.31 -9.48
CA ASN A 566 30.12 10.88 -10.42
C ASN A 566 31.43 10.09 -10.42
N GLN A 567 31.94 9.69 -9.26
CA GLN A 567 33.13 8.86 -9.13
C GLN A 567 33.02 7.52 -9.90
N MET A 568 31.84 6.92 -9.95
CA MET A 568 31.61 5.71 -10.75
C MET A 568 31.76 5.95 -12.27
N TYR A 569 31.64 7.18 -12.76
CA TYR A 569 31.79 7.55 -14.18
C TYR A 569 33.17 8.15 -14.49
N GLU A 570 33.98 8.45 -13.49
CA GLU A 570 35.39 8.82 -13.69
C GLU A 570 36.19 7.57 -14.09
N GLU A 571 37.11 7.73 -15.05
CA GLU A 571 37.92 6.63 -15.61
C GLU A 571 38.98 6.14 -14.63
#